data_82176f723c474b99dfe43fe2f760bbce
#
_entry.id   82176f723c474b99dfe43fe2f760bbce
#
_cell.length_a   1.000
_cell.length_b   1.000
_cell.length_c   1.000
_cell.angle_alpha   90.00
_cell.angle_beta   90.00
_cell.angle_gamma   90.00
#
_symmetry.space_group_name_H-M   'P 1'
#
loop_
_entity.id
_entity.type
_entity.pdbx_description
1 polymer ?
#
loop_
_entity_poly.entity_id
_entity_poly.type
_entity_poly.pdbx_seq_one_letter_code
_entity_poly.pdbx_strand_id
1 'polypeptide(L)'
;MTGAEFRAKAILGLRYALAGGLTSLVYIIVYNLMVYLGLVRFFSSNLAYGAALLFQYSAHGKFTFGHRETKPGTLWRYLVAVGVGFLIAALISQANTKLYDLPDLVVSAIVMVIVAGTNFVFFNFWVYADQTSKPDLGDHGKS
;
A
#
# COMPACT_ATOMS: atom_id res chain seq x y z
N MET A 1 13.40 4.91 -23.32
CA MET A 1 12.11 4.44 -22.76
C MET A 1 11.10 4.46 -23.88
N THR A 2 10.58 3.30 -24.26
CA THR A 2 9.58 3.21 -25.34
C THR A 2 8.21 3.70 -24.86
N GLY A 3 7.35 4.17 -25.77
CA GLY A 3 6.00 4.61 -25.41
C GLY A 3 5.16 3.52 -24.71
N ALA A 4 5.45 2.24 -25.01
CA ALA A 4 4.81 1.10 -24.37
C ALA A 4 5.23 0.92 -22.89
N GLU A 5 6.50 1.11 -22.58
CA GLU A 5 7.04 1.07 -21.22
C GLU A 5 6.46 2.19 -20.34
N PHE A 6 6.35 3.39 -20.91
CA PHE A 6 5.74 4.52 -20.22
C PHE A 6 4.27 4.24 -19.86
N ARG A 7 3.49 3.73 -20.82
CA ARG A 7 2.08 3.36 -20.59
C ARG A 7 1.94 2.27 -19.52
N ALA A 8 2.79 1.25 -19.55
CA ALA A 8 2.75 0.19 -18.56
C ALA A 8 3.01 0.71 -17.14
N LYS A 9 4.01 1.58 -16.98
CA LYS A 9 4.32 2.22 -15.68
C LYS A 9 3.21 3.17 -15.22
N ALA A 10 2.61 3.92 -16.13
CA ALA A 10 1.47 4.80 -15.81
C ALA A 10 0.25 4.00 -15.35
N ILE A 11 -0.06 2.88 -16.00
CA ILE A 11 -1.15 1.98 -15.61
C ILE A 11 -0.88 1.37 -14.23
N LEU A 12 0.35 0.95 -13.96
CA LEU A 12 0.75 0.42 -12.65
C LEU A 12 0.56 1.46 -11.55
N GLY A 13 1.03 2.69 -11.78
CA GLY A 13 0.85 3.82 -10.85
C GLY A 13 -0.63 4.15 -10.61
N LEU A 14 -1.46 4.13 -11.65
CA LEU A 14 -2.91 4.35 -11.54
C LEU A 14 -3.58 3.25 -10.70
N ARG A 15 -3.25 1.99 -10.95
CA ARG A 15 -3.77 0.86 -10.17
C ARG A 15 -3.35 0.97 -8.70
N TYR A 16 -2.11 1.37 -8.45
CA TYR A 16 -1.62 1.62 -7.09
C TYR A 16 -2.43 2.73 -6.40
N ALA A 17 -2.65 3.86 -7.06
CA ALA A 17 -3.42 4.98 -6.52
C ALA A 17 -4.90 4.60 -6.26
N LEU A 18 -5.52 3.84 -7.17
CA LEU A 18 -6.88 3.33 -7.00
C LEU A 18 -6.98 2.37 -5.81
N ALA A 19 -6.02 1.45 -5.66
CA ALA A 19 -5.98 0.54 -4.51
C ALA A 19 -5.85 1.31 -3.19
N GLY A 20 -5.01 2.36 -3.14
CA GLY A 20 -4.88 3.25 -1.98
C GLY A 20 -6.17 4.01 -1.67
N GLY A 21 -6.84 4.57 -2.68
CA GLY A 21 -8.13 5.24 -2.51
C GLY A 21 -9.23 4.31 -1.99
N LEU A 22 -9.32 3.10 -2.53
CA LEU A 22 -10.26 2.08 -2.05
C LEU A 22 -9.94 1.64 -0.61
N THR A 23 -8.66 1.55 -0.25
CA THR A 23 -8.25 1.27 1.14
C THR A 23 -8.74 2.33 2.11
N SER A 24 -8.64 3.61 1.75
CA SER A 24 -9.16 4.70 2.57
C SER A 24 -10.69 4.63 2.72
N LEU A 25 -11.40 4.24 1.67
CA LEU A 25 -12.83 4.04 1.72
C LEU A 25 -13.21 2.88 2.66
N VAL A 26 -12.48 1.77 2.62
CA VAL A 26 -12.68 0.64 3.56
C VAL A 26 -12.49 1.10 5.00
N TYR A 27 -11.43 1.87 5.28
CA TYR A 27 -11.22 2.44 6.62
C TYR A 27 -12.41 3.27 7.08
N ILE A 28 -12.89 4.20 6.24
CA ILE A 28 -14.00 5.09 6.58
C ILE A 28 -15.28 4.28 6.86
N ILE A 29 -15.60 3.32 6.01
CA ILE A 29 -16.80 2.48 6.15
C ILE A 29 -16.73 1.67 7.46
N VAL A 30 -15.63 0.96 7.70
CA VAL A 30 -15.47 0.12 8.90
C VAL A 30 -15.45 0.97 10.16
N TYR A 31 -14.75 2.10 10.17
CA TYR A 31 -14.72 3.01 11.30
C TYR A 31 -16.13 3.48 11.70
N ASN A 32 -16.87 4.02 10.73
CA ASN A 32 -18.22 4.53 11.00
C ASN A 32 -19.18 3.42 11.42
N LEU A 33 -19.07 2.23 10.83
CA LEU A 33 -19.87 1.07 11.21
C LEU A 33 -19.60 0.68 12.66
N MET A 34 -18.32 0.59 13.07
CA MET A 34 -17.96 0.24 14.44
C MET A 34 -18.44 1.28 15.47
N VAL A 35 -18.32 2.57 15.14
CA VAL A 35 -18.87 3.66 15.97
C VAL A 35 -20.40 3.56 16.06
N TYR A 36 -21.09 3.30 14.96
CA TYR A 36 -22.53 3.12 14.93
C TYR A 36 -23.00 1.93 15.78
N LEU A 37 -22.21 0.85 15.81
CA LEU A 37 -22.46 -0.32 16.67
C LEU A 37 -22.12 -0.07 18.16
N GLY A 38 -21.73 1.15 18.54
CA GLY A 38 -21.47 1.55 19.91
C GLY A 38 -20.05 1.28 20.42
N LEU A 39 -19.10 0.91 19.55
CA LEU A 39 -17.72 0.75 19.97
C LEU A 39 -17.07 2.11 20.24
N VAL A 40 -16.23 2.15 21.27
CA VAL A 40 -15.40 3.34 21.59
C VAL A 40 -14.49 3.67 20.41
N ARG A 41 -14.34 4.96 20.09
CA ARG A 41 -13.59 5.46 18.92
C ARG A 41 -12.18 4.88 18.80
N PHE A 42 -11.50 4.67 19.90
CA PHE A 42 -10.17 4.05 19.91
C PHE A 42 -10.17 2.64 19.30
N PHE A 43 -11.08 1.77 19.74
CA PHE A 43 -11.21 0.40 19.20
C PHE A 43 -11.73 0.42 17.76
N SER A 44 -12.69 1.30 17.45
CA SER A 44 -13.22 1.47 16.09
C SER A 44 -12.12 1.83 15.10
N SER A 45 -11.23 2.75 15.46
CA SER A 45 -10.11 3.17 14.63
C SER A 45 -9.10 2.03 14.41
N ASN A 46 -8.74 1.29 15.45
CA ASN A 46 -7.79 0.19 15.32
C ASN A 46 -8.34 -0.97 14.47
N LEU A 47 -9.60 -1.33 14.64
CA LEU A 47 -10.27 -2.35 13.81
C LEU A 47 -10.39 -1.91 12.36
N ALA A 48 -10.78 -0.66 12.12
CA ALA A 48 -10.85 -0.10 10.78
C ALA A 48 -9.48 -0.08 10.10
N TYR A 49 -8.43 0.27 10.84
CA TYR A 49 -7.06 0.26 10.32
C TYR A 49 -6.59 -1.16 9.97
N GLY A 50 -6.85 -2.14 10.84
CA GLY A 50 -6.54 -3.54 10.56
C GLY A 50 -7.27 -4.07 9.32
N ALA A 51 -8.57 -3.78 9.18
CA ALA A 51 -9.36 -4.15 8.01
C ALA A 51 -8.83 -3.49 6.73
N ALA A 52 -8.48 -2.20 6.79
CA ALA A 52 -7.91 -1.46 5.69
C ALA A 52 -6.54 -2.02 5.26
N LEU A 53 -5.67 -2.41 6.20
CA LEU A 53 -4.38 -3.04 5.89
C LEU A 53 -4.54 -4.39 5.18
N LEU A 54 -5.47 -5.24 5.64
CA LEU A 54 -5.73 -6.53 5.01
C LEU A 54 -6.31 -6.36 3.59
N PHE A 55 -7.22 -5.40 3.43
CA PHE A 55 -7.73 -5.03 2.12
C PHE A 55 -6.62 -4.52 1.20
N GLN A 56 -5.80 -3.61 1.67
CA GLN A 56 -4.68 -3.01 0.93
C GLN A 56 -3.68 -4.08 0.47
N TYR A 57 -3.32 -5.01 1.36
CA TYR A 57 -2.45 -6.13 1.02
C TYR A 57 -3.01 -6.95 -0.14
N SER A 58 -4.28 -7.32 -0.06
CA SER A 58 -4.96 -8.10 -1.10
C SER A 58 -5.14 -7.32 -2.41
N ALA A 59 -5.50 -6.04 -2.31
CA ALA A 59 -5.69 -5.16 -3.46
C ALA A 59 -4.38 -4.92 -4.21
N HIS A 60 -3.28 -4.62 -3.50
CA HIS A 60 -1.99 -4.47 -4.15
C HIS A 60 -1.50 -5.79 -4.75
N GLY A 61 -1.60 -6.91 -4.05
CA GLY A 61 -1.18 -8.21 -4.58
C GLY A 61 -1.92 -8.57 -5.87
N LYS A 62 -3.24 -8.55 -5.84
CA LYS A 62 -4.09 -9.02 -6.95
C LYS A 62 -4.27 -7.96 -8.05
N PHE A 63 -4.61 -6.73 -7.69
CA PHE A 63 -5.03 -5.70 -8.64
C PHE A 63 -3.84 -4.90 -9.18
N THR A 64 -2.90 -4.50 -8.31
CA THR A 64 -1.77 -3.66 -8.72
C THR A 64 -0.69 -4.51 -9.38
N PHE A 65 -0.28 -5.59 -8.75
CA PHE A 65 0.85 -6.43 -9.20
C PHE A 65 0.44 -7.71 -9.93
N GLY A 66 -0.86 -7.99 -10.07
CA GLY A 66 -1.40 -9.05 -10.93
C GLY A 66 -1.18 -10.48 -10.45
N HIS A 67 -0.99 -10.69 -9.15
CA HIS A 67 -0.70 -12.02 -8.60
C HIS A 67 -1.95 -12.73 -8.12
N ARG A 68 -2.14 -13.97 -8.61
CA ARG A 68 -3.26 -14.81 -8.22
C ARG A 68 -3.09 -15.45 -6.85
N GLU A 69 -1.85 -15.70 -6.44
CA GLU A 69 -1.52 -16.33 -5.15
C GLU A 69 -0.39 -15.57 -4.46
N THR A 70 -0.59 -15.23 -3.19
CA THR A 70 0.46 -14.64 -2.37
C THR A 70 1.28 -15.74 -1.72
N LYS A 71 2.60 -15.76 -1.97
CA LYS A 71 3.51 -16.74 -1.36
C LYS A 71 3.58 -16.59 0.16
N PRO A 72 3.85 -17.67 0.90
CA PRO A 72 4.20 -17.56 2.31
C PRO A 72 5.33 -16.54 2.51
N GLY A 73 5.19 -15.66 3.50
CA GLY A 73 6.16 -14.59 3.79
C GLY A 73 5.90 -13.25 3.08
N THR A 74 5.05 -13.17 2.06
CA THR A 74 4.70 -11.89 1.41
C THR A 74 4.01 -10.92 2.38
N LEU A 75 3.14 -11.44 3.25
CA LEU A 75 2.48 -10.63 4.27
C LEU A 75 3.47 -9.99 5.24
N TRP A 76 4.49 -10.73 5.66
CA TRP A 76 5.54 -10.20 6.54
C TRP A 76 6.32 -9.07 5.86
N ARG A 77 6.75 -9.27 4.62
CA ARG A 77 7.43 -8.23 3.82
C ARG A 77 6.55 -6.99 3.68
N TYR A 78 5.25 -7.20 3.44
CA TYR A 78 4.27 -6.11 3.37
C TYR A 78 4.18 -5.34 4.69
N LEU A 79 4.05 -6.03 5.82
CA LEU A 79 3.98 -5.39 7.14
C LEU A 79 5.25 -4.60 7.47
N VAL A 80 6.42 -5.12 7.11
CA VAL A 80 7.69 -4.40 7.26
C VAL A 80 7.71 -3.13 6.39
N ALA A 81 7.31 -3.21 5.12
CA ALA A 81 7.27 -2.06 4.24
C ALA A 81 6.33 -0.96 4.76
N VAL A 82 5.13 -1.34 5.22
CA VAL A 82 4.17 -0.41 5.85
C VAL A 82 4.73 0.18 7.13
N GLY A 83 5.41 -0.62 7.96
CA GLY A 83 6.09 -0.17 9.19
C GLY A 83 7.18 0.87 8.91
N VAL A 84 7.98 0.67 7.85
CA VAL A 84 8.97 1.65 7.39
C VAL A 84 8.29 2.95 6.96
N GLY A 85 7.19 2.87 6.20
CA GLY A 85 6.40 4.04 5.81
C GLY A 85 5.87 4.81 7.03
N PHE A 86 5.37 4.10 8.04
CA PHE A 86 4.92 4.69 9.30
C PHE A 86 6.06 5.39 10.05
N LEU A 87 7.23 4.77 10.13
CA LEU A 87 8.41 5.37 10.76
C LEU A 87 8.85 6.65 10.03
N ILE A 88 8.86 6.65 8.70
CA ILE A 88 9.18 7.83 7.88
C ILE A 88 8.18 8.96 8.18
N ALA A 89 6.87 8.65 8.22
CA ALA A 89 5.84 9.63 8.54
C ALA A 89 6.05 10.26 9.92
N ALA A 90 6.35 9.43 10.92
CA ALA A 90 6.63 9.89 12.28
C ALA A 90 7.87 10.80 12.35
N LEU A 91 8.95 10.43 11.66
CA LEU A 91 10.17 11.22 11.61
C LEU A 91 9.97 12.59 10.94
N ILE A 92 9.24 12.63 9.81
CA ILE A 92 8.93 13.89 9.12
C ILE A 92 8.08 14.80 10.01
N SER A 93 7.03 14.25 10.63
CA SER A 93 6.16 15.01 11.53
C SER A 93 6.93 15.56 12.75
N GLN A 94 7.81 14.74 13.33
CA GLN A 94 8.66 15.14 14.44
C GLN A 94 9.66 16.26 14.04
N ALA A 95 10.28 16.12 12.86
CA ALA A 95 11.19 17.12 12.33
C ALA A 95 10.47 18.45 12.07
N ASN A 96 9.24 18.39 11.53
CA ASN A 96 8.45 19.60 11.33
C ASN A 96 8.21 20.35 12.63
N THR A 97 7.73 19.65 13.66
CA THR A 97 7.42 20.26 14.96
C THR A 97 8.65 20.90 15.61
N LYS A 98 9.85 20.37 15.38
CA LYS A 98 11.07 20.86 16.03
C LYS A 98 11.85 21.89 15.24
N LEU A 99 11.78 21.85 13.90
CA LEU A 99 12.72 22.57 13.04
C LEU A 99 12.08 23.55 12.06
N TYR A 100 10.88 23.29 11.59
CA TYR A 100 10.33 24.01 10.42
C TYR A 100 9.00 24.71 10.66
N ASP A 101 8.18 24.19 11.56
CA ASP A 101 6.83 24.73 11.90
C ASP A 101 5.96 25.03 10.66
N LEU A 102 6.00 24.12 9.67
CA LEU A 102 5.18 24.24 8.46
C LEU A 102 3.71 23.93 8.77
N PRO A 103 2.76 24.51 8.01
CA PRO A 103 1.35 24.17 8.16
C PRO A 103 1.08 22.67 8.01
N ASP A 104 0.19 22.10 8.83
CA ASP A 104 -0.13 20.66 8.85
C ASP A 104 -0.54 20.11 7.48
N LEU A 105 -1.22 20.92 6.66
CA LEU A 105 -1.60 20.52 5.29
C LEU A 105 -0.37 20.27 4.42
N VAL A 106 0.66 21.11 4.55
CA VAL A 106 1.91 20.96 3.77
C VAL A 106 2.67 19.71 4.23
N VAL A 107 2.77 19.52 5.54
CA VAL A 107 3.45 18.35 6.11
C VAL A 107 2.74 17.06 5.73
N SER A 108 1.42 17.02 5.84
CA SER A 108 0.64 15.84 5.45
C SER A 108 0.76 15.52 3.98
N ALA A 109 0.81 16.53 3.10
CA ALA A 109 1.05 16.33 1.67
C ALA A 109 2.46 15.75 1.41
N ILE A 110 3.50 16.26 2.07
CA ILE A 110 4.87 15.76 1.98
C ILE A 110 4.93 14.30 2.45
N VAL A 111 4.38 14.02 3.62
CA VAL A 111 4.32 12.65 4.19
C VAL A 111 3.62 11.71 3.22
N MET A 112 2.46 12.11 2.70
CA MET A 112 1.68 11.29 1.76
C MET A 112 2.50 10.91 0.52
N VAL A 113 3.18 11.88 -0.11
CA VAL A 113 3.98 11.63 -1.32
C VAL A 113 5.18 10.73 -1.02
N ILE A 114 5.93 11.01 0.06
CA ILE A 114 7.13 10.25 0.42
C ILE A 114 6.77 8.82 0.82
N VAL A 115 5.76 8.64 1.68
CA VAL A 115 5.34 7.31 2.15
C VAL A 115 4.74 6.49 1.00
N ALA A 116 3.89 7.10 0.16
CA ALA A 116 3.32 6.41 -0.99
C ALA A 116 4.41 5.99 -1.99
N GLY A 117 5.36 6.86 -2.29
CA GLY A 117 6.50 6.55 -3.16
C GLY A 117 7.39 5.45 -2.59
N THR A 118 7.72 5.52 -1.30
CA THR A 118 8.51 4.50 -0.60
C THR A 118 7.80 3.14 -0.63
N ASN A 119 6.53 3.11 -0.27
CA ASN A 119 5.73 1.88 -0.30
C ASN A 119 5.61 1.31 -1.71
N PHE A 120 5.43 2.17 -2.72
CA PHE A 120 5.41 1.72 -4.12
C PHE A 120 6.71 1.02 -4.53
N VAL A 121 7.86 1.58 -4.16
CA VAL A 121 9.18 0.98 -4.42
C VAL A 121 9.32 -0.35 -3.69
N PHE A 122 9.02 -0.40 -2.39
CA PHE A 122 9.09 -1.64 -1.61
C PHE A 122 8.16 -2.72 -2.16
N PHE A 123 6.93 -2.37 -2.52
CA PHE A 123 5.96 -3.33 -3.06
C PHE A 123 6.42 -3.88 -4.40
N ASN A 124 6.90 -3.03 -5.28
CA ASN A 124 7.33 -3.43 -6.62
C ASN A 124 8.61 -4.27 -6.61
N PHE A 125 9.60 -3.91 -5.79
CA PHE A 125 10.93 -4.51 -5.85
C PHE A 125 11.21 -5.55 -4.75
N TRP A 126 10.39 -5.64 -3.72
CA TRP A 126 10.66 -6.55 -2.61
C TRP A 126 9.46 -7.38 -2.18
N VAL A 127 8.30 -6.75 -1.94
CA VAL A 127 7.13 -7.48 -1.42
C VAL A 127 6.59 -8.45 -2.46
N TYR A 128 6.46 -7.99 -3.70
CA TYR A 128 5.87 -8.74 -4.81
C TYR A 128 6.88 -9.14 -5.91
N ALA A 129 8.17 -8.86 -5.74
CA ALA A 129 9.21 -9.08 -6.75
C ALA A 129 9.33 -10.54 -7.22
N ASP A 130 9.29 -11.48 -6.28
CA ASP A 130 9.49 -12.91 -6.58
C ASP A 130 8.35 -13.55 -7.39
N GLN A 131 7.31 -12.79 -7.65
CA GLN A 131 6.11 -13.27 -8.33
C GLN A 131 6.08 -12.89 -9.81
N THR A 132 6.95 -11.99 -10.25
CA THR A 132 7.03 -11.53 -11.65
C THR A 132 7.96 -12.37 -12.51
N SER A 133 8.72 -13.32 -11.94
CA SER A 133 9.85 -14.01 -12.59
C SER A 133 9.57 -15.42 -13.13
N LYS A 134 8.33 -15.83 -13.30
CA LYS A 134 8.04 -17.06 -14.08
C LYS A 134 7.41 -16.69 -15.40
N PRO A 135 8.16 -16.70 -16.52
CA PRO A 135 7.57 -16.98 -17.82
C PRO A 135 6.97 -18.38 -17.74
N ASP A 136 5.73 -18.51 -18.11
CA ASP A 136 5.07 -19.80 -18.35
C ASP A 136 5.81 -20.47 -19.51
N LEU A 137 6.85 -21.22 -19.19
CA LEU A 137 7.45 -22.15 -20.13
C LEU A 137 6.47 -23.30 -20.24
N GLY A 138 5.51 -23.10 -21.16
CA GLY A 138 4.56 -24.11 -21.54
C GLY A 138 5.30 -25.42 -21.80
N ASP A 139 4.92 -26.43 -21.05
CA ASP A 139 5.21 -27.84 -21.32
C ASP A 139 4.55 -28.24 -22.65
N HIS A 140 5.18 -27.85 -23.75
CA HIS A 140 4.92 -28.42 -25.06
C HIS A 140 5.96 -29.48 -25.32
N GLY A 141 5.65 -30.72 -24.94
CA GLY A 141 6.45 -31.83 -25.44
C GLY A 141 6.39 -33.10 -24.63
N LYS A 142 5.28 -33.80 -24.65
CA LYS A 142 5.28 -35.28 -24.66
C LYS A 142 4.09 -35.78 -25.47
N SER A 143 4.34 -35.95 -26.72
CA SER A 143 3.65 -36.96 -27.53
C SER A 143 4.43 -38.26 -27.46
#